data_c7f6af202487cf336c8e328fc8f41463
#
_entry.id   c7f6af202487cf336c8e328fc8f41463
#
_cell.length_a   1.000
_cell.length_b   1.000
_cell.length_c   1.000
_cell.angle_alpha   90.00
_cell.angle_beta   90.00
_cell.angle_gamma   90.00
#
_symmetry.space_group_name_H-M   'P 1'
#
loop_
_entity.id
_entity.type
_entity.pdbx_description
1 polymer ?
#
loop_
_entity_poly.entity_id
_entity_poly.type
_entity_poly.pdbx_seq_one_letter_code
_entity_poly.pdbx_strand_id
1 'polypeptide(L)'
;MTVGKPSNLLTAIAVSKTGDVFSSGAEYILDDAEESGLIVKGSRKSLGFRKSAIIVPTGNPAKIKTLHDLCKEGVRIGIAIDGCLKGVWDDVASKAGLTDQIRRNITHHADACGSLMSLIHQETVDAVFGWNAFQNVWPNTCEAIALPPDLQVHRSTVAGMISYTNNAELSAKLIDFLTSNDARKIYSDYGWFHSE
;
A
#
# COMPACT_ATOMS: atom_id res chain seq x y z
N MET A 1 -11.73 7.66 -14.91
CA MET A 1 -10.80 7.00 -13.97
C MET A 1 -11.53 5.84 -13.31
N THR A 2 -10.91 4.66 -13.27
CA THR A 2 -11.46 3.45 -12.65
C THR A 2 -10.55 3.06 -11.48
N VAL A 3 -11.15 2.77 -10.32
CA VAL A 3 -10.44 2.35 -9.10
C VAL A 3 -10.85 0.92 -8.76
N GLY A 4 -9.90 0.07 -8.42
CA GLY A 4 -10.17 -1.33 -8.11
C GLY A 4 -8.92 -2.11 -7.72
N LYS A 5 -9.07 -3.42 -7.53
CA LYS A 5 -7.93 -4.31 -7.31
C LYS A 5 -7.01 -4.30 -8.54
N PRO A 6 -5.68 -4.20 -8.35
CA PRO A 6 -4.75 -4.17 -9.47
C PRO A 6 -4.90 -5.33 -10.45
N SER A 7 -5.07 -6.56 -9.95
CA SER A 7 -5.27 -7.76 -10.79
C SER A 7 -6.50 -7.65 -11.68
N ASN A 8 -7.63 -7.16 -11.15
CA ASN A 8 -8.86 -6.99 -11.91
C ASN A 8 -8.70 -5.88 -12.97
N LEU A 9 -8.02 -4.78 -12.61
CA LEU A 9 -7.77 -3.69 -13.55
C LEU A 9 -6.83 -4.13 -14.68
N LEU A 10 -5.76 -4.85 -14.39
CA LEU A 10 -4.85 -5.38 -15.40
C LEU A 10 -5.54 -6.39 -16.31
N THR A 11 -6.40 -7.26 -15.77
CA THR A 11 -7.23 -8.17 -16.57
C THR A 11 -8.16 -7.39 -17.48
N ALA A 12 -8.82 -6.35 -16.97
CA ALA A 12 -9.71 -5.51 -17.77
C ALA A 12 -8.95 -4.80 -18.91
N ILE A 13 -7.75 -4.26 -18.64
CA ILE A 13 -6.87 -3.66 -19.65
C ILE A 13 -6.48 -4.68 -20.72
N ALA A 14 -6.07 -5.88 -20.32
CA ALA A 14 -5.65 -6.94 -21.22
C ALA A 14 -6.79 -7.40 -22.16
N VAL A 15 -8.03 -7.48 -21.63
CA VAL A 15 -9.21 -7.90 -22.40
C VAL A 15 -9.73 -6.80 -23.29
N SER A 16 -9.90 -5.59 -22.75
CA SER A 16 -10.46 -4.45 -23.49
C SER A 16 -9.48 -3.82 -24.50
N LYS A 17 -8.18 -4.01 -24.25
CA LYS A 17 -7.09 -3.33 -25.00
C LYS A 17 -7.27 -1.81 -25.02
N THR A 18 -7.68 -1.24 -23.89
CA THR A 18 -7.92 0.20 -23.73
C THR A 18 -7.34 0.70 -22.42
N GLY A 19 -7.06 2.01 -22.37
CA GLY A 19 -6.55 2.71 -21.20
C GLY A 19 -5.33 3.55 -21.53
N ASP A 20 -5.04 4.52 -20.70
CA ASP A 20 -3.95 5.48 -20.94
C ASP A 20 -2.84 5.35 -19.90
N VAL A 21 -3.16 5.40 -18.62
CA VAL A 21 -2.20 5.30 -17.51
C VAL A 21 -2.72 4.32 -16.47
N PHE A 22 -1.85 3.45 -15.98
CA PHE A 22 -2.11 2.57 -14.84
C PHE A 22 -1.19 2.95 -13.69
N SER A 23 -1.76 3.01 -12.48
CA SER A 23 -1.00 3.26 -11.26
C SER A 23 -1.33 2.23 -10.20
N SER A 24 -0.31 1.79 -9.47
CA SER A 24 -0.45 0.84 -8.37
C SER A 24 0.43 1.21 -7.17
N GLY A 25 0.00 0.77 -6.01
CA GLY A 25 0.67 1.01 -4.75
C GLY A 25 1.89 0.12 -4.47
N ALA A 26 2.37 -0.65 -5.43
CA ALA A 26 3.60 -1.44 -5.31
C ALA A 26 4.27 -1.59 -6.68
N GLU A 27 5.60 -1.53 -6.68
CA GLU A 27 6.45 -1.60 -7.87
C GLU A 27 6.26 -2.90 -8.62
N TYR A 28 6.30 -4.04 -7.92
CA TYR A 28 6.25 -5.36 -8.53
C TYR A 28 5.00 -5.61 -9.38
N ILE A 29 3.88 -4.93 -9.07
CA ILE A 29 2.66 -5.03 -9.88
C ILE A 29 2.86 -4.41 -11.26
N LEU A 30 3.64 -3.33 -11.35
CA LEU A 30 3.99 -2.73 -12.64
C LEU A 30 5.15 -3.47 -13.29
N ASP A 31 6.04 -4.14 -12.53
CA ASP A 31 7.06 -5.03 -13.09
C ASP A 31 6.38 -6.15 -13.89
N ASP A 32 5.47 -6.89 -13.27
CA ASP A 32 4.68 -7.96 -13.91
C ASP A 32 3.89 -7.44 -15.13
N ALA A 33 3.28 -6.25 -15.01
CA ALA A 33 2.51 -5.64 -16.10
C ALA A 33 3.39 -5.19 -17.27
N GLU A 34 4.61 -4.71 -17.03
CA GLU A 34 5.57 -4.37 -18.07
C GLU A 34 6.13 -5.62 -18.75
N GLU A 35 6.46 -6.66 -17.98
CA GLU A 35 6.93 -7.95 -18.51
C GLU A 35 5.87 -8.63 -19.38
N SER A 36 4.59 -8.50 -19.02
CA SER A 36 3.46 -9.00 -19.82
C SER A 36 3.08 -8.10 -21.01
N GLY A 37 3.78 -6.99 -21.22
CA GLY A 37 3.55 -6.06 -22.32
C GLY A 37 2.33 -5.16 -22.18
N LEU A 38 1.71 -5.09 -20.99
CA LEU A 38 0.56 -4.21 -20.74
C LEU A 38 1.00 -2.77 -20.47
N ILE A 39 2.22 -2.55 -20.00
CA ILE A 39 2.82 -1.25 -19.75
C ILE A 39 3.98 -1.01 -20.71
N VAL A 40 4.06 0.18 -21.26
CA VAL A 40 5.13 0.60 -22.15
C VAL A 40 6.45 0.60 -21.39
N LYS A 41 7.43 -0.16 -21.87
CA LYS A 41 8.75 -0.29 -21.25
C LYS A 41 9.42 1.07 -21.09
N GLY A 42 9.90 1.35 -19.87
CA GLY A 42 10.58 2.60 -19.54
C GLY A 42 9.67 3.81 -19.31
N SER A 43 8.33 3.65 -19.37
CA SER A 43 7.38 4.73 -19.09
C SER A 43 7.08 4.91 -17.61
N ARG A 44 7.52 3.99 -16.77
CA ARG A 44 7.21 3.96 -15.34
C ARG A 44 7.93 5.06 -14.57
N LYS A 45 7.20 5.72 -13.67
CA LYS A 45 7.78 6.68 -12.72
C LYS A 45 7.24 6.45 -11.31
N SER A 46 8.13 6.57 -10.31
CA SER A 46 7.74 6.56 -8.89
C SER A 46 7.06 7.88 -8.53
N LEU A 47 5.89 7.77 -7.91
CA LEU A 47 5.12 8.90 -7.39
C LEU A 47 5.51 9.26 -5.94
N GLY A 48 6.22 8.35 -5.26
CA GLY A 48 6.64 8.48 -3.88
C GLY A 48 6.52 7.17 -3.12
N PHE A 49 7.05 7.15 -1.91
CA PHE A 49 7.14 5.98 -1.06
C PHE A 49 6.26 6.10 0.18
N ARG A 50 5.81 4.95 0.69
CA ARG A 50 5.13 4.82 1.98
C ARG A 50 5.94 3.90 2.87
N LYS A 51 5.84 4.13 4.18
CA LYS A 51 6.49 3.33 5.21
C LYS A 51 5.48 2.40 5.84
N SER A 52 5.87 1.17 6.13
CA SER A 52 5.06 0.28 6.94
C SER A 52 4.87 0.85 8.36
N ALA A 53 3.70 0.62 8.92
CA ALA A 53 3.32 1.03 10.27
C ALA A 53 2.35 0.02 10.88
N ILE A 54 2.24 0.01 12.19
CA ILE A 54 1.13 -0.66 12.87
C ILE A 54 -0.04 0.33 12.87
N ILE A 55 -1.17 -0.09 12.34
CA ILE A 55 -2.39 0.72 12.32
C ILE A 55 -3.34 0.18 13.37
N VAL A 56 -3.85 1.05 14.20
CA VAL A 56 -4.79 0.73 15.29
C VAL A 56 -6.05 1.59 15.17
N PRO A 57 -7.19 1.18 15.74
CA PRO A 57 -8.37 2.04 15.85
C PRO A 57 -8.04 3.34 16.58
N THR A 58 -8.75 4.42 16.24
CA THR A 58 -8.62 5.72 16.91
C THR A 58 -8.76 5.57 18.43
N GLY A 59 -7.86 6.20 19.18
CA GLY A 59 -7.78 6.08 20.63
C GLY A 59 -7.06 4.84 21.13
N ASN A 60 -6.62 3.96 20.22
CA ASN A 60 -5.78 2.78 20.52
C ASN A 60 -6.25 1.98 21.76
N PRO A 61 -7.44 1.42 21.76
CA PRO A 61 -8.03 0.77 22.95
C PRO A 61 -7.18 -0.39 23.48
N ALA A 62 -6.48 -1.11 22.61
CA ALA A 62 -5.58 -2.21 22.98
C ALA A 62 -4.20 -1.73 23.49
N LYS A 63 -3.96 -0.40 23.50
CA LYS A 63 -2.71 0.22 23.99
C LYS A 63 -1.44 -0.34 23.34
N ILE A 64 -1.51 -0.64 22.06
CA ILE A 64 -0.39 -1.12 21.25
C ILE A 64 0.55 0.06 20.97
N LYS A 65 1.83 -0.07 21.31
CA LYS A 65 2.86 0.97 21.13
C LYS A 65 4.05 0.48 20.32
N THR A 66 4.29 -0.83 20.34
CA THR A 66 5.45 -1.46 19.72
C THR A 66 5.06 -2.74 19.01
N LEU A 67 5.97 -3.27 18.20
CA LEU A 67 5.78 -4.56 17.55
C LEU A 67 5.65 -5.72 18.56
N HIS A 68 6.31 -5.62 19.73
CA HIS A 68 6.19 -6.62 20.79
C HIS A 68 4.78 -6.68 21.40
N ASP A 69 4.06 -5.56 21.40
CA ASP A 69 2.68 -5.56 21.89
C ASP A 69 1.76 -6.43 21.03
N LEU A 70 2.08 -6.61 19.74
CA LEU A 70 1.37 -7.51 18.84
C LEU A 70 1.55 -8.99 19.20
N CYS A 71 2.55 -9.33 20.02
CA CYS A 71 2.83 -10.70 20.46
C CYS A 71 2.05 -11.09 21.73
N LYS A 72 1.36 -10.14 22.38
CA LYS A 72 0.60 -10.40 23.60
C LYS A 72 -0.59 -11.30 23.33
N GLU A 73 -0.88 -12.17 24.29
CA GLU A 73 -2.07 -13.05 24.22
C GLU A 73 -3.36 -12.22 24.12
N GLY A 74 -4.26 -12.66 23.27
CA GLY A 74 -5.56 -12.01 23.04
C GLY A 74 -5.55 -10.84 22.08
N VAL A 75 -4.40 -10.36 21.61
CA VAL A 75 -4.32 -9.33 20.56
C VAL A 75 -4.75 -9.94 19.22
N ARG A 76 -5.68 -9.29 18.54
CA ARG A 76 -6.22 -9.71 17.23
C ARG A 76 -5.58 -8.89 16.12
N ILE A 77 -4.95 -9.55 15.17
CA ILE A 77 -4.23 -8.89 14.07
C ILE A 77 -4.93 -9.22 12.74
N GLY A 78 -5.12 -8.19 11.92
CA GLY A 78 -5.49 -8.33 10.52
C GLY A 78 -4.30 -8.12 9.60
N ILE A 79 -4.22 -8.90 8.52
CA ILE A 79 -3.19 -8.75 7.49
C ILE A 79 -3.80 -8.71 6.09
N ALA A 80 -3.13 -8.06 5.16
CA ALA A 80 -3.47 -8.13 3.74
C ALA A 80 -2.70 -9.27 3.06
N ILE A 81 -3.43 -10.11 2.33
CA ILE A 81 -2.86 -11.24 1.58
C ILE A 81 -2.59 -10.90 0.11
N ASP A 82 -3.06 -9.74 -0.36
CA ASP A 82 -2.89 -9.28 -1.74
C ASP A 82 -2.63 -7.77 -1.81
N GLY A 83 -2.34 -7.27 -3.02
CA GLY A 83 -2.08 -5.85 -3.28
C GLY A 83 -0.80 -5.34 -2.64
N CYS A 84 -0.73 -4.03 -2.44
CA CYS A 84 0.51 -3.35 -2.02
C CYS A 84 1.02 -3.72 -0.61
N LEU A 85 0.18 -4.35 0.22
CA LEU A 85 0.55 -4.81 1.56
C LEU A 85 0.89 -6.30 1.62
N LYS A 86 0.83 -7.03 0.49
CA LYS A 86 1.20 -8.45 0.44
C LYS A 86 2.61 -8.65 0.97
N GLY A 87 2.76 -9.53 1.96
CA GLY A 87 4.04 -9.88 2.58
C GLY A 87 4.61 -8.86 3.58
N VAL A 88 4.06 -7.65 3.67
CA VAL A 88 4.61 -6.58 4.53
C VAL A 88 4.67 -6.98 6.00
N TRP A 89 3.66 -7.66 6.51
CA TRP A 89 3.66 -8.12 7.92
C TRP A 89 4.80 -9.11 8.19
N ASP A 90 5.04 -10.03 7.27
CA ASP A 90 6.06 -11.08 7.40
C ASP A 90 7.47 -10.48 7.28
N ASP A 91 7.66 -9.56 6.34
CA ASP A 91 8.90 -8.81 6.18
C ASP A 91 9.26 -8.03 7.46
N VAL A 92 8.29 -7.31 8.06
CA VAL A 92 8.48 -6.57 9.32
C VAL A 92 8.75 -7.51 10.48
N ALA A 93 7.93 -8.54 10.64
CA ALA A 93 8.04 -9.50 11.73
C ALA A 93 9.35 -10.31 11.65
N SER A 94 9.79 -10.68 10.45
CA SER A 94 11.03 -11.40 10.20
C SER A 94 12.25 -10.57 10.58
N LYS A 95 12.30 -9.29 10.18
CA LYS A 95 13.36 -8.35 10.57
C LYS A 95 13.49 -8.23 12.11
N ALA A 96 12.37 -8.31 12.81
CA ALA A 96 12.35 -8.22 14.28
C ALA A 96 12.55 -9.57 14.99
N GLY A 97 12.60 -10.70 14.27
CA GLY A 97 12.64 -12.04 14.86
C GLY A 97 11.35 -12.45 15.58
N LEU A 98 10.20 -11.87 15.22
CA LEU A 98 8.90 -12.04 15.88
C LEU A 98 7.85 -12.75 15.02
N THR A 99 8.23 -13.36 13.90
CA THR A 99 7.30 -13.95 12.93
C THR A 99 6.33 -14.94 13.57
N ASP A 100 6.82 -15.88 14.38
CA ASP A 100 5.96 -16.91 14.97
C ASP A 100 5.05 -16.37 16.08
N GLN A 101 5.52 -15.38 16.82
CA GLN A 101 4.74 -14.74 17.87
C GLN A 101 3.58 -13.92 17.27
N ILE A 102 3.85 -13.13 16.24
CA ILE A 102 2.85 -12.32 15.56
C ILE A 102 1.87 -13.21 14.79
N ARG A 103 2.37 -14.27 14.10
CA ARG A 103 1.53 -15.20 13.33
C ARG A 103 0.43 -15.84 14.18
N ARG A 104 0.70 -16.15 15.45
CA ARG A 104 -0.30 -16.74 16.35
C ARG A 104 -1.49 -15.82 16.63
N ASN A 105 -1.29 -14.52 16.51
CA ASN A 105 -2.29 -13.49 16.77
C ASN A 105 -2.98 -12.97 15.48
N ILE A 106 -2.61 -13.50 14.30
CA ILE A 106 -3.30 -13.17 13.05
C ILE A 106 -4.64 -13.92 13.04
N THR A 107 -5.72 -13.16 13.12
CA THR A 107 -7.09 -13.67 13.16
C THR A 107 -7.86 -13.39 11.88
N HIS A 108 -7.46 -12.40 11.09
CA HIS A 108 -8.19 -11.97 9.90
C HIS A 108 -7.27 -11.71 8.71
N HIS A 109 -7.78 -12.07 7.53
CA HIS A 109 -7.12 -11.86 6.25
C HIS A 109 -8.00 -10.97 5.38
N ALA A 110 -7.41 -9.95 4.80
CA ALA A 110 -8.05 -9.02 3.87
C ALA A 110 -7.36 -9.10 2.51
N ASP A 111 -8.11 -8.86 1.46
CA ASP A 111 -7.61 -8.96 0.07
C ASP A 111 -7.22 -7.60 -0.54
N ALA A 112 -7.40 -6.51 0.21
CA ALA A 112 -7.06 -5.15 -0.20
C ALA A 112 -6.95 -4.21 1.01
N CYS A 113 -6.32 -3.03 0.80
CA CYS A 113 -6.21 -2.00 1.85
C CYS A 113 -7.57 -1.54 2.37
N GLY A 114 -8.58 -1.41 1.51
CA GLY A 114 -9.93 -0.99 1.91
C GLY A 114 -10.61 -2.00 2.83
N SER A 115 -10.57 -3.30 2.50
CA SER A 115 -11.11 -4.36 3.36
C SER A 115 -10.33 -4.50 4.66
N LEU A 116 -9.01 -4.28 4.63
CA LEU A 116 -8.19 -4.23 5.84
C LEU A 116 -8.62 -3.09 6.77
N MET A 117 -8.87 -1.89 6.21
CA MET A 117 -9.35 -0.74 6.99
C MET A 117 -10.79 -0.93 7.50
N SER A 118 -11.62 -1.73 6.82
CA SER A 118 -12.94 -2.10 7.33
C SER A 118 -12.85 -2.91 8.62
N LEU A 119 -11.84 -3.78 8.78
CA LEU A 119 -11.60 -4.52 10.03
C LEU A 119 -11.28 -3.59 11.20
N ILE A 120 -10.51 -2.52 10.96
CA ILE A 120 -10.20 -1.48 11.94
C ILE A 120 -11.46 -0.67 12.30
N HIS A 121 -12.21 -0.22 11.30
CA HIS A 121 -13.42 0.58 11.50
C HIS A 121 -14.50 -0.18 12.29
N GLN A 122 -14.60 -1.49 12.08
CA GLN A 122 -15.57 -2.35 12.77
C GLN A 122 -15.03 -2.90 14.10
N GLU A 123 -13.82 -2.50 14.51
CA GLU A 123 -13.14 -2.99 15.72
C GLU A 123 -13.04 -4.53 15.78
N THR A 124 -13.03 -5.19 14.62
CA THR A 124 -12.91 -6.63 14.50
C THR A 124 -11.53 -7.12 14.90
N VAL A 125 -10.52 -6.26 14.70
CA VAL A 125 -9.12 -6.46 15.06
C VAL A 125 -8.58 -5.31 15.89
N ASP A 126 -7.52 -5.54 16.65
CA ASP A 126 -6.88 -4.55 17.51
C ASP A 126 -5.78 -3.81 16.75
N ALA A 127 -5.21 -4.43 15.72
CA ALA A 127 -4.20 -3.83 14.86
C ALA A 127 -4.16 -4.48 13.47
N VAL A 128 -3.62 -3.73 12.50
CA VAL A 128 -3.23 -4.27 11.20
C VAL A 128 -1.85 -3.75 10.81
N PHE A 129 -1.15 -4.48 9.93
CA PHE A 129 0.01 -3.93 9.25
C PHE A 129 -0.47 -3.11 8.05
N GLY A 130 -0.12 -1.82 8.05
CA GLY A 130 -0.56 -0.87 7.03
C GLY A 130 0.54 0.11 6.65
N TRP A 131 0.14 1.22 6.05
CA TRP A 131 1.02 2.32 5.67
C TRP A 131 0.85 3.51 6.62
N ASN A 132 1.95 4.21 6.91
CA ASN A 132 1.93 5.45 7.67
C ASN A 132 0.90 6.48 7.14
N ALA A 133 0.65 6.47 5.84
CA ALA A 133 -0.32 7.33 5.17
C ALA A 133 -1.79 7.07 5.56
N PHE A 134 -2.12 5.90 6.13
CA PHE A 134 -3.50 5.52 6.43
C PHE A 134 -4.17 6.47 7.42
N GLN A 135 -3.45 6.95 8.44
CA GLN A 135 -3.99 7.92 9.38
C GLN A 135 -4.39 9.26 8.73
N ASN A 136 -3.73 9.65 7.63
CA ASN A 136 -4.06 10.87 6.91
C ASN A 136 -5.21 10.66 5.91
N VAL A 137 -5.39 9.44 5.43
CA VAL A 137 -6.51 9.06 4.54
C VAL A 137 -7.79 8.78 5.33
N TRP A 138 -7.66 8.19 6.54
CA TRP A 138 -8.76 7.83 7.43
C TRP A 138 -8.57 8.40 8.85
N PRO A 139 -8.50 9.75 9.01
CA PRO A 139 -8.07 10.39 10.26
C PRO A 139 -9.01 10.15 11.44
N ASN A 140 -10.29 9.82 11.18
CA ASN A 140 -11.28 9.53 12.22
C ASN A 140 -11.45 8.02 12.50
N THR A 141 -10.68 7.16 11.81
CA THR A 141 -10.83 5.70 11.90
C THR A 141 -9.60 5.06 12.53
N CYS A 142 -8.42 5.60 12.28
CA CYS A 142 -7.19 4.94 12.71
C CYS A 142 -6.06 5.91 13.07
N GLU A 143 -5.11 5.38 13.84
CA GLU A 143 -3.82 5.97 14.15
C GLU A 143 -2.71 5.06 13.63
N ALA A 144 -1.61 5.66 13.18
CA ALA A 144 -0.42 4.94 12.73
C ALA A 144 0.69 5.00 13.78
N ILE A 145 1.11 3.85 14.27
CA ILE A 145 2.24 3.70 15.18
C ILE A 145 3.47 3.41 14.30
N ALA A 146 4.44 4.33 14.37
CA ALA A 146 5.66 4.23 13.60
C ALA A 146 6.51 3.04 14.07
N LEU A 147 7.05 2.29 13.12
CA LEU A 147 8.06 1.27 13.38
C LEU A 147 9.46 1.91 13.44
N PRO A 148 10.40 1.32 14.19
CA PRO A 148 11.82 1.68 14.10
C PRO A 148 12.31 1.64 12.65
N PRO A 149 13.22 2.54 12.24
CA PRO A 149 13.65 2.65 10.83
C PRO A 149 14.20 1.35 10.22
N ASP A 150 14.92 0.55 11.01
CA ASP A 150 15.49 -0.74 10.63
C ASP A 150 14.44 -1.84 10.38
N LEU A 151 13.26 -1.70 10.97
CA LEU A 151 12.14 -2.62 10.79
C LEU A 151 11.18 -2.18 9.69
N GLN A 152 11.29 -0.95 9.19
CA GLN A 152 10.38 -0.45 8.16
C GLN A 152 10.55 -1.18 6.84
N VAL A 153 9.42 -1.40 6.17
CA VAL A 153 9.31 -1.80 4.78
C VAL A 153 8.80 -0.59 4.00
N HIS A 154 9.47 -0.27 2.91
CA HIS A 154 9.08 0.83 2.03
C HIS A 154 8.54 0.25 0.72
N ARG A 155 7.47 0.84 0.21
CA ARG A 155 6.92 0.52 -1.13
C ARG A 155 6.65 1.81 -1.88
N SER A 156 7.07 1.84 -3.14
CA SER A 156 6.75 2.94 -4.04
C SER A 156 5.34 2.79 -4.61
N THR A 157 4.65 3.91 -4.75
CA THR A 157 3.52 4.02 -5.66
C THR A 157 4.06 4.39 -7.03
N VAL A 158 3.70 3.64 -8.06
CA VAL A 158 4.26 3.78 -9.42
C VAL A 158 3.13 4.01 -10.41
N ALA A 159 3.35 4.86 -11.40
CA ALA A 159 2.48 5.00 -12.58
C ALA A 159 3.25 4.66 -13.85
N GLY A 160 2.56 4.07 -14.84
CA GLY A 160 3.11 3.71 -16.13
C GLY A 160 2.08 3.86 -17.25
N MET A 161 2.55 4.07 -18.45
CA MET A 161 1.73 4.21 -19.66
C MET A 161 1.23 2.84 -20.13
N ILE A 162 -0.06 2.71 -20.37
CA ILE A 162 -0.66 1.48 -20.92
C ILE A 162 -0.29 1.35 -22.40
N SER A 163 0.12 0.15 -22.83
CA SER A 163 0.57 -0.12 -24.19
C SER A 163 -0.53 0.08 -25.26
N TYR A 164 -1.79 0.10 -24.86
CA TYR A 164 -2.95 0.27 -25.74
C TYR A 164 -3.46 1.72 -25.83
N THR A 165 -2.73 2.68 -25.25
CA THR A 165 -3.15 4.10 -25.30
C THR A 165 -3.12 4.64 -26.71
N ASN A 166 -4.17 5.39 -27.08
CA ASN A 166 -4.21 6.21 -28.28
C ASN A 166 -3.75 7.67 -28.00
N ASN A 167 -3.36 7.98 -26.76
CA ASN A 167 -3.05 9.32 -26.27
C ASN A 167 -1.67 9.37 -25.62
N ALA A 168 -0.64 8.80 -26.26
CA ALA A 168 0.70 8.62 -25.66
C ALA A 168 1.29 9.93 -25.14
N GLU A 169 1.15 11.05 -25.86
CA GLU A 169 1.65 12.36 -25.44
C GLU A 169 0.95 12.87 -24.17
N LEU A 170 -0.38 12.75 -24.12
CA LEU A 170 -1.14 13.15 -22.91
C LEU A 170 -0.87 12.24 -21.73
N SER A 171 -0.70 10.95 -21.97
CA SER A 171 -0.32 9.98 -20.93
C SER A 171 1.05 10.29 -20.34
N ALA A 172 2.03 10.63 -21.16
CA ALA A 172 3.34 11.07 -20.71
C ALA A 172 3.25 12.37 -19.87
N LYS A 173 2.52 13.38 -20.35
CA LYS A 173 2.27 14.63 -19.61
C LYS A 173 1.59 14.39 -18.26
N LEU A 174 0.63 13.47 -18.19
CA LEU A 174 -0.01 13.10 -16.93
C LEU A 174 0.99 12.47 -15.97
N ILE A 175 1.80 11.51 -16.42
CA ILE A 175 2.82 10.88 -15.60
C ILE A 175 3.86 11.91 -15.10
N ASP A 176 4.26 12.84 -15.96
CA ASP A 176 5.17 13.94 -15.61
C ASP A 176 4.55 14.86 -14.55
N PHE A 177 3.27 15.22 -14.70
CA PHE A 177 2.54 15.98 -13.69
C PHE A 177 2.47 15.24 -12.36
N LEU A 178 2.14 13.93 -12.37
CA LEU A 178 2.08 13.11 -11.16
C LEU A 178 3.43 13.00 -10.42
N THR A 179 4.54 13.29 -11.08
CA THR A 179 5.89 13.32 -10.48
C THR A 179 6.43 14.74 -10.26
N SER A 180 5.63 15.76 -10.55
CA SER A 180 6.00 17.16 -10.35
C SER A 180 6.14 17.54 -8.87
N ASN A 181 6.80 18.68 -8.62
CA ASN A 181 6.93 19.20 -7.26
C ASN A 181 5.57 19.54 -6.63
N ASP A 182 4.59 19.96 -7.41
CA ASP A 182 3.24 20.24 -6.90
C ASP A 182 2.51 18.97 -6.48
N ALA A 183 2.60 17.90 -7.29
CA ALA A 183 2.07 16.59 -6.92
C ALA A 183 2.77 16.02 -5.67
N ARG A 184 4.10 16.16 -5.58
CA ARG A 184 4.89 15.73 -4.41
C ARG A 184 4.47 16.41 -3.11
N LYS A 185 4.13 17.72 -3.14
CA LYS A 185 3.59 18.42 -1.97
C LYS A 185 2.29 17.78 -1.49
N ILE A 186 1.36 17.51 -2.43
CA ILE A 186 0.09 16.84 -2.11
C ILE A 186 0.35 15.45 -1.51
N TYR A 187 1.24 14.66 -2.10
CA TYR A 187 1.56 13.33 -1.56
C TYR A 187 2.18 13.41 -0.16
N SER A 188 3.02 14.41 0.11
CA SER A 188 3.62 14.61 1.44
C SER A 188 2.58 14.93 2.50
N ASP A 189 1.54 15.71 2.18
CA ASP A 189 0.42 16.01 3.08
C ASP A 189 -0.35 14.73 3.47
N TYR A 190 -0.34 13.72 2.59
CA TYR A 190 -0.92 12.40 2.86
C TYR A 190 0.10 11.39 3.42
N GLY A 191 1.31 11.81 3.76
CA GLY A 191 2.31 10.96 4.42
C GLY A 191 3.20 10.13 3.49
N TRP A 192 3.16 10.39 2.16
CA TRP A 192 4.20 9.87 1.26
C TRP A 192 5.50 10.63 1.46
N PHE A 193 6.61 9.99 1.17
CA PHE A 193 7.92 10.64 1.12
C PHE A 193 8.60 10.34 -0.22
N HIS A 194 9.60 11.14 -0.56
CA HIS A 194 10.41 10.98 -1.75
C HIS A 194 11.84 10.68 -1.31
N SER A 195 12.50 9.69 -1.94
CA SER A 195 13.94 9.52 -1.79
C SER A 195 14.64 10.72 -2.42
N GLU A 196 15.63 11.24 -1.74
CA GLU A 196 16.57 12.19 -2.31
C GLU A 196 17.35 11.56 -3.48
#